data_3f433dbd06f8d3cf0aeae8d2e41e2326
#
_entry.id   3f433dbd06f8d3cf0aeae8d2e41e2326
#
_cell.length_a   1.000
_cell.length_b   1.000
_cell.length_c   1.000
_cell.angle_alpha   90.00
_cell.angle_beta   90.00
_cell.angle_gamma   90.00
#
_symmetry.space_group_name_H-M   'P 1'
#
loop_
_entity.id
_entity.type
_entity.pdbx_description
1 polymer ?
#
loop_
_entity_poly.entity_id
_entity_poly.type
_entity_poly.pdbx_seq_one_letter_code
_entity_poly.pdbx_strand_id
1 'polypeptide(L)'
;AFVDSRLTPLVIVASILLGVGSVLLLPREEEPQIVVPMIDIFVQMPGASAKEVEQRVTNPMEKLLWEIPGVEYIYSTSSPGQSMAIVRFRVGEDEERSIVRLNQKMFANFDLIPPGATPPLVKPRSIDDVPILALTLSGDRYDPFTLRRVATQLHEQIKTGPDGSEVRILGGQRRQVRGILRPGGMAVRGVAAARLGERGARQAVA
;
A
#
# COMPACT_ATOMS: atom_id res chain seq x y z
N ALA A 1 58.20 8.53 -22.48
CA ALA A 1 58.33 7.30 -23.25
C ALA A 1 57.02 6.82 -23.90
N PHE A 2 55.82 7.20 -23.34
CA PHE A 2 54.54 6.82 -23.88
C PHE A 2 54.01 7.76 -25.00
N VAL A 3 54.38 9.03 -24.94
CA VAL A 3 53.84 10.12 -25.81
C VAL A 3 54.20 9.91 -27.29
N ASP A 4 55.37 9.37 -27.58
CA ASP A 4 55.87 9.18 -28.95
C ASP A 4 55.66 7.76 -29.47
N SER A 5 54.89 6.96 -28.74
CA SER A 5 54.59 5.58 -29.15
C SER A 5 53.49 5.53 -30.22
N ARG A 6 53.66 4.66 -31.25
CA ARG A 6 52.62 4.41 -32.25
C ARG A 6 51.33 3.79 -31.65
N LEU A 7 51.41 3.29 -30.40
CA LEU A 7 50.26 2.72 -29.68
C LEU A 7 49.42 3.78 -28.97
N THR A 8 49.97 5.00 -28.78
CA THR A 8 49.25 6.08 -28.06
C THR A 8 47.91 6.45 -28.66
N PRO A 9 47.75 6.63 -29.99
CA PRO A 9 46.47 6.91 -30.59
C PRO A 9 45.46 5.78 -30.36
N LEU A 10 45.89 4.54 -30.40
CA LEU A 10 45.03 3.38 -30.18
C LEU A 10 44.53 3.28 -28.73
N VAL A 11 45.40 3.58 -27.76
CA VAL A 11 45.01 3.68 -26.34
C VAL A 11 44.01 4.81 -26.10
N ILE A 12 44.21 5.98 -26.73
CA ILE A 12 43.30 7.11 -26.63
C ILE A 12 41.91 6.72 -27.16
N VAL A 13 41.86 6.15 -28.37
CA VAL A 13 40.58 5.71 -28.96
C VAL A 13 39.90 4.67 -28.10
N ALA A 14 40.63 3.67 -27.60
CA ALA A 14 40.11 2.65 -26.73
C ALA A 14 39.56 3.25 -25.40
N SER A 15 40.27 4.20 -24.81
CA SER A 15 39.82 4.89 -23.58
C SER A 15 38.54 5.71 -23.81
N ILE A 16 38.42 6.39 -24.95
CA ILE A 16 37.23 7.16 -25.32
C ILE A 16 36.06 6.19 -25.54
N LEU A 17 36.25 5.09 -26.27
CA LEU A 17 35.19 4.11 -26.52
C LEU A 17 34.72 3.45 -25.22
N LEU A 18 35.65 3.10 -24.30
CA LEU A 18 35.31 2.56 -22.97
C LEU A 18 34.54 3.61 -22.14
N GLY A 19 34.98 4.86 -22.16
CA GLY A 19 34.30 5.93 -21.45
C GLY A 19 32.88 6.17 -21.96
N VAL A 20 32.69 6.25 -23.27
CA VAL A 20 31.36 6.39 -23.87
C VAL A 20 30.51 5.14 -23.60
N GLY A 21 31.08 3.95 -23.74
CA GLY A 21 30.41 2.70 -23.44
C GLY A 21 29.93 2.63 -21.97
N SER A 22 30.80 3.02 -21.03
CA SER A 22 30.44 3.07 -19.61
C SER A 22 29.30 4.04 -19.33
N VAL A 23 29.28 5.23 -19.95
CA VAL A 23 28.19 6.20 -19.77
C VAL A 23 26.86 5.70 -20.33
N LEU A 24 26.88 4.96 -21.44
CA LEU A 24 25.68 4.42 -22.08
C LEU A 24 25.14 3.18 -21.33
N LEU A 25 26.00 2.39 -20.72
CA LEU A 25 25.64 1.15 -20.02
C LEU A 25 25.34 1.40 -18.53
N LEU A 26 25.75 2.57 -17.98
CA LEU A 26 25.49 2.88 -16.59
C LEU A 26 23.99 3.10 -16.36
N PRO A 27 23.34 2.35 -15.47
CA PRO A 27 21.96 2.62 -15.10
C PRO A 27 21.87 4.02 -14.50
N ARG A 28 20.89 4.80 -14.96
CA ARG A 28 20.64 6.15 -14.46
C ARG A 28 19.40 6.11 -13.59
N GLU A 29 19.59 6.40 -12.33
CA GLU A 29 18.51 6.51 -11.34
C GLU A 29 18.53 7.93 -10.78
N GLU A 30 17.36 8.51 -10.55
CA GLU A 30 17.24 9.84 -9.95
C GLU A 30 17.58 9.78 -8.47
N GLU A 31 17.19 8.69 -7.80
CA GLU A 31 17.51 8.43 -6.39
C GLU A 31 18.17 7.05 -6.25
N PRO A 32 19.22 6.95 -5.39
CA PRO A 32 19.84 5.65 -5.16
C PRO A 32 18.83 4.69 -4.52
N GLN A 33 18.66 3.50 -5.06
CA GLN A 33 17.79 2.46 -4.50
C GLN A 33 18.36 1.95 -3.18
N ILE A 34 17.97 2.60 -2.11
CA ILE A 34 18.28 2.14 -0.76
C ILE A 34 17.13 1.22 -0.34
N VAL A 35 17.36 -0.10 -0.39
CA VAL A 35 16.38 -1.09 0.01
C VAL A 35 16.21 -1.04 1.53
N VAL A 36 15.13 -0.44 1.99
CA VAL A 36 14.70 -0.40 3.38
C VAL A 36 13.27 -0.90 3.44
N PRO A 37 13.03 -2.17 3.72
CA PRO A 37 11.68 -2.67 3.80
C PRO A 37 10.91 -1.97 4.91
N MET A 38 9.76 -1.39 4.55
CA MET A 38 8.82 -0.75 5.48
C MET A 38 7.44 -1.35 5.31
N ILE A 39 6.80 -1.69 6.42
CA ILE A 39 5.50 -2.35 6.39
C ILE A 39 4.56 -1.65 7.37
N ASP A 40 3.42 -1.20 6.85
CA ASP A 40 2.35 -0.61 7.65
C ASP A 40 1.37 -1.69 8.10
N ILE A 41 0.99 -1.65 9.36
CA ILE A 41 0.02 -2.55 9.95
C ILE A 41 -1.11 -1.72 10.55
N PHE A 42 -2.33 -1.99 10.13
CA PHE A 42 -3.54 -1.32 10.63
C PHE A 42 -4.43 -2.31 11.35
N VAL A 43 -4.88 -1.95 12.55
CA VAL A 43 -5.86 -2.72 13.31
C VAL A 43 -6.97 -1.77 13.74
N GLN A 44 -8.23 -2.14 13.50
CA GLN A 44 -9.38 -1.36 13.94
C GLN A 44 -10.02 -2.02 15.16
N MET A 45 -10.40 -1.20 16.14
CA MET A 45 -11.16 -1.58 17.33
C MET A 45 -12.27 -0.55 17.57
N PRO A 46 -13.36 -0.62 16.80
CA PRO A 46 -14.42 0.39 16.84
C PRO A 46 -15.00 0.55 18.25
N GLY A 47 -15.20 1.81 18.67
CA GLY A 47 -15.76 2.14 19.98
C GLY A 47 -14.74 2.22 21.12
N ALA A 48 -13.50 1.79 20.93
CA ALA A 48 -12.45 1.89 21.94
C ALA A 48 -11.82 3.29 22.00
N SER A 49 -11.46 3.74 23.19
CA SER A 49 -10.65 4.94 23.39
C SER A 49 -9.19 4.72 22.93
N ALA A 50 -8.45 5.79 22.65
CA ALA A 50 -7.04 5.70 22.24
C ALA A 50 -6.18 4.93 23.27
N LYS A 51 -6.42 5.16 24.57
CA LYS A 51 -5.71 4.48 25.65
C LYS A 51 -6.04 2.97 25.71
N GLU A 52 -7.28 2.61 25.44
CA GLU A 52 -7.70 1.22 25.36
C GLU A 52 -7.08 0.51 24.14
N VAL A 53 -7.07 1.17 22.99
CA VAL A 53 -6.38 0.68 21.78
C VAL A 53 -4.89 0.49 22.04
N GLU A 54 -4.23 1.44 22.69
CA GLU A 54 -2.83 1.35 23.06
C GLU A 54 -2.55 0.11 23.92
N GLN A 55 -3.31 -0.06 25.00
CA GLN A 55 -3.05 -1.14 25.96
C GLN A 55 -3.40 -2.52 25.42
N ARG A 56 -4.48 -2.64 24.65
CA ARG A 56 -5.02 -3.94 24.22
C ARG A 56 -4.55 -4.38 22.84
N VAL A 57 -4.20 -3.43 21.97
CA VAL A 57 -3.81 -3.70 20.57
C VAL A 57 -2.36 -3.32 20.32
N THR A 58 -2.01 -2.04 20.52
CA THR A 58 -0.71 -1.51 20.09
C THR A 58 0.45 -2.11 20.87
N ASN A 59 0.41 -2.09 22.20
CA ASN A 59 1.50 -2.60 23.02
C ASN A 59 1.74 -4.11 22.85
N PRO A 60 0.72 -4.99 22.81
CA PRO A 60 0.93 -6.40 22.51
C PRO A 60 1.48 -6.63 21.10
N MET A 61 0.98 -5.88 20.11
CA MET A 61 1.44 -5.98 18.72
C MET A 61 2.92 -5.56 18.60
N GLU A 62 3.33 -4.46 19.22
CA GLU A 62 4.73 -4.02 19.21
C GLU A 62 5.67 -5.08 19.80
N LYS A 63 5.30 -5.72 20.88
CA LYS A 63 6.12 -6.80 21.48
C LYS A 63 6.34 -7.95 20.51
N LEU A 64 5.29 -8.36 19.78
CA LEU A 64 5.40 -9.42 18.78
C LEU A 64 6.26 -8.99 17.60
N LEU A 65 6.13 -7.75 17.17
CA LEU A 65 6.88 -7.22 16.03
C LEU A 65 8.37 -7.07 16.33
N TRP A 66 8.74 -6.72 17.58
CA TRP A 66 10.14 -6.66 18.00
C TRP A 66 10.85 -8.02 18.03
N GLU A 67 10.10 -9.12 18.11
CA GLU A 67 10.68 -10.46 18.05
C GLU A 67 11.05 -10.90 16.61
N ILE A 68 10.70 -10.10 15.59
CA ILE A 68 10.99 -10.44 14.20
C ILE A 68 12.45 -10.10 13.88
N PRO A 69 13.26 -11.07 13.39
CA PRO A 69 14.64 -10.79 13.01
C PRO A 69 14.72 -9.78 11.89
N GLY A 70 15.62 -8.81 12.03
CA GLY A 70 15.84 -7.77 11.02
C GLY A 70 15.06 -6.48 11.26
N VAL A 71 14.13 -6.44 12.20
CA VAL A 71 13.43 -5.20 12.59
C VAL A 71 14.42 -4.24 13.24
N GLU A 72 14.41 -2.99 12.79
CA GLU A 72 15.26 -1.91 13.29
C GLU A 72 14.48 -0.92 14.16
N TYR A 73 13.31 -0.47 13.67
CA TYR A 73 12.43 0.46 14.37
C TYR A 73 10.97 0.10 14.18
N ILE A 74 10.16 0.40 15.19
CA ILE A 74 8.71 0.33 15.14
C ILE A 74 8.16 1.69 15.57
N TYR A 75 7.36 2.30 14.72
CA TYR A 75 6.64 3.54 15.00
C TYR A 75 5.17 3.21 15.08
N SER A 76 4.55 3.45 16.22
CA SER A 76 3.13 3.17 16.40
C SER A 76 2.33 4.40 16.79
N THR A 77 1.07 4.40 16.42
CA THR A 77 0.11 5.45 16.76
C THR A 77 -1.21 4.82 17.15
N SER A 78 -1.70 5.18 18.35
CA SER A 78 -3.00 4.77 18.85
C SER A 78 -3.97 5.94 18.76
N SER A 79 -5.04 5.76 18.03
CA SER A 79 -6.15 6.70 17.89
C SER A 79 -7.44 6.06 18.37
N PRO A 80 -8.51 6.84 18.67
CA PRO A 80 -9.79 6.25 19.03
C PRO A 80 -10.28 5.30 17.94
N GLY A 81 -10.46 4.03 18.30
CA GLY A 81 -10.93 2.97 17.39
C GLY A 81 -9.90 2.43 16.40
N GLN A 82 -8.64 2.87 16.41
CA GLN A 82 -7.64 2.45 15.44
C GLN A 82 -6.22 2.44 16.02
N SER A 83 -5.47 1.40 15.67
CA SER A 83 -4.01 1.32 15.83
C SER A 83 -3.33 1.27 14.48
N MET A 84 -2.20 1.95 14.35
CA MET A 84 -1.30 1.86 13.20
C MET A 84 0.11 1.62 13.72
N ALA A 85 0.82 0.67 13.12
CA ALA A 85 2.24 0.46 13.38
C ALA A 85 3.00 0.45 12.04
N ILE A 86 4.13 1.12 12.00
CA ILE A 86 5.07 1.11 10.88
C ILE A 86 6.29 0.35 11.33
N VAL A 87 6.55 -0.78 10.70
CA VAL A 87 7.71 -1.63 10.95
C VAL A 87 8.78 -1.33 9.94
N ARG A 88 9.92 -0.85 10.37
CA ARG A 88 11.09 -0.61 9.55
C ARG A 88 12.12 -1.70 9.79
N PHE A 89 12.56 -2.33 8.73
CA PHE A 89 13.66 -3.30 8.76
C PHE A 89 15.01 -2.63 8.53
N ARG A 90 16.08 -3.34 8.81
CA ARG A 90 17.44 -2.86 8.56
C ARG A 90 17.68 -2.68 7.06
N VAL A 91 18.53 -1.70 6.74
CA VAL A 91 18.96 -1.46 5.36
C VAL A 91 19.61 -2.69 4.78
N GLY A 92 19.20 -3.09 3.57
CA GLY A 92 19.72 -4.25 2.87
C GLY A 92 19.04 -5.59 3.22
N GLU A 93 18.03 -5.59 4.12
CA GLU A 93 17.16 -6.76 4.27
C GLU A 93 16.32 -6.95 2.99
N ASP A 94 16.09 -8.21 2.66
CA ASP A 94 15.24 -8.58 1.53
C ASP A 94 13.77 -8.27 1.84
N GLU A 95 13.10 -7.54 0.95
CA GLU A 95 11.73 -7.07 1.16
C GLU A 95 10.73 -8.23 1.24
N GLU A 96 10.81 -9.19 0.31
CA GLU A 96 9.89 -10.34 0.27
C GLU A 96 10.03 -11.19 1.52
N ARG A 97 11.25 -11.48 1.94
CA ARG A 97 11.51 -12.24 3.16
C ARG A 97 11.03 -11.51 4.41
N SER A 98 11.18 -10.19 4.45
CA SER A 98 10.70 -9.36 5.55
C SER A 98 9.18 -9.39 5.66
N ILE A 99 8.47 -9.29 4.53
CA ILE A 99 7.02 -9.42 4.45
C ILE A 99 6.57 -10.81 4.90
N VAL A 100 7.24 -11.86 4.44
CA VAL A 100 6.90 -13.24 4.81
C VAL A 100 7.11 -13.47 6.32
N ARG A 101 8.25 -13.05 6.90
CA ARG A 101 8.53 -13.17 8.34
C ARG A 101 7.48 -12.44 9.17
N LEU A 102 7.10 -11.22 8.77
CA LEU A 102 6.09 -10.44 9.47
C LEU A 102 4.73 -11.11 9.39
N ASN A 103 4.28 -11.53 8.22
CA ASN A 103 3.01 -12.22 8.05
C ASN A 103 2.97 -13.52 8.86
N GLN A 104 4.01 -14.35 8.80
CA GLN A 104 4.10 -15.58 9.59
C GLN A 104 3.97 -15.28 11.10
N LYS A 105 4.67 -14.25 11.60
CA LYS A 105 4.59 -13.86 13.01
C LYS A 105 3.19 -13.41 13.38
N MET A 106 2.55 -12.58 12.57
CA MET A 106 1.19 -12.11 12.82
C MET A 106 0.16 -13.25 12.76
N PHE A 107 0.25 -14.14 11.79
CA PHE A 107 -0.65 -15.30 11.67
C PHE A 107 -0.46 -16.31 12.79
N ALA A 108 0.77 -16.57 13.20
CA ALA A 108 1.05 -17.51 14.29
C ALA A 108 0.49 -17.05 15.66
N ASN A 109 0.20 -15.76 15.82
CA ASN A 109 -0.32 -15.16 17.05
C ASN A 109 -1.70 -14.51 16.85
N PHE A 110 -2.50 -15.08 15.95
CA PHE A 110 -3.84 -14.56 15.64
C PHE A 110 -4.82 -14.67 16.82
N ASP A 111 -4.56 -15.61 17.72
CA ASP A 111 -5.28 -15.85 18.97
C ASP A 111 -5.11 -14.73 20.00
N LEU A 112 -4.05 -13.91 19.86
CA LEU A 112 -3.80 -12.76 20.74
C LEU A 112 -4.60 -11.51 20.35
N ILE A 113 -5.33 -11.53 19.22
CA ILE A 113 -6.18 -10.42 18.80
C ILE A 113 -7.32 -10.26 19.81
N PRO A 114 -7.47 -9.07 20.44
CA PRO A 114 -8.50 -8.87 21.42
C PRO A 114 -9.90 -8.89 20.80
N PRO A 115 -10.91 -9.38 21.54
CA PRO A 115 -12.31 -9.33 21.09
C PRO A 115 -12.72 -7.91 20.72
N GLY A 116 -13.35 -7.73 19.56
CA GLY A 116 -13.78 -6.44 19.03
C GLY A 116 -12.75 -5.74 18.13
N ALA A 117 -11.52 -6.24 18.06
CA ALA A 117 -10.55 -5.77 17.09
C ALA A 117 -10.64 -6.56 15.77
N THR A 118 -10.33 -5.88 14.65
CA THR A 118 -10.25 -6.54 13.35
C THR A 118 -8.91 -7.27 13.20
N PRO A 119 -8.82 -8.25 12.30
CA PRO A 119 -7.55 -8.79 11.85
C PRO A 119 -6.62 -7.67 11.38
N PRO A 120 -5.30 -7.80 11.61
CA PRO A 120 -4.32 -6.84 11.12
C PRO A 120 -4.31 -6.77 9.60
N LEU A 121 -4.42 -5.56 9.06
CA LEU A 121 -4.21 -5.29 7.64
C LEU A 121 -2.76 -4.90 7.43
N VAL A 122 -2.00 -5.77 6.77
CA VAL A 122 -0.58 -5.57 6.48
C VAL A 122 -0.43 -4.98 5.09
N LYS A 123 0.27 -3.85 4.98
CA LYS A 123 0.57 -3.17 3.71
C LYS A 123 2.06 -2.91 3.62
N PRO A 124 2.79 -3.63 2.76
CA PRO A 124 4.17 -3.27 2.46
C PRO A 124 4.21 -1.90 1.79
N ARG A 125 5.27 -1.15 2.02
CA ARG A 125 5.60 0.11 1.33
C ARG A 125 6.88 -0.11 0.56
N SER A 126 6.81 0.09 -0.75
CA SER A 126 7.98 0.16 -1.59
C SER A 126 8.33 1.62 -1.90
N ILE A 127 9.62 1.89 -2.14
CA ILE A 127 10.06 3.18 -2.68
C ILE A 127 9.49 3.41 -4.09
N ASP A 128 9.14 2.33 -4.78
CA ASP A 128 8.55 2.34 -6.12
C ASP A 128 7.05 2.66 -6.13
N ASP A 129 6.40 2.78 -4.95
CA ASP A 129 4.98 3.15 -4.82
C ASP A 129 4.70 4.63 -5.11
N VAL A 130 5.67 5.37 -5.63
CA VAL A 130 5.51 6.78 -5.98
C VAL A 130 4.71 6.89 -7.29
N PRO A 131 3.63 7.71 -7.34
CA PRO A 131 2.89 7.93 -8.57
C PRO A 131 3.77 8.56 -9.65
N ILE A 132 4.00 7.84 -10.75
CA ILE A 132 4.78 8.34 -11.90
C ILE A 132 3.97 9.28 -12.81
N LEU A 133 2.63 9.18 -12.75
CA LEU A 133 1.72 9.97 -13.57
C LEU A 133 0.47 10.34 -12.78
N ALA A 134 0.16 11.63 -12.71
CA ALA A 134 -1.06 12.15 -12.12
C ALA A 134 -1.91 12.81 -13.22
N LEU A 135 -3.10 12.25 -13.48
CA LEU A 135 -4.05 12.78 -14.46
C LEU A 135 -5.21 13.44 -13.74
N THR A 136 -5.40 14.74 -14.00
CA THR A 136 -6.53 15.49 -13.43
C THR A 136 -7.63 15.63 -14.48
N LEU A 137 -8.82 15.13 -14.15
CA LEU A 137 -10.03 15.31 -14.97
C LEU A 137 -10.85 16.46 -14.41
N SER A 138 -11.08 17.48 -15.21
CA SER A 138 -11.89 18.64 -14.86
C SER A 138 -12.83 19.02 -16.00
N GLY A 139 -13.93 19.71 -15.69
CA GLY A 139 -14.85 20.21 -16.70
C GLY A 139 -16.06 20.89 -16.06
N ASP A 140 -16.32 22.13 -16.43
CA ASP A 140 -17.38 22.96 -15.86
C ASP A 140 -18.81 22.46 -16.17
N ARG A 141 -18.95 21.64 -17.23
CA ARG A 141 -20.24 21.08 -17.68
C ARG A 141 -20.54 19.69 -17.14
N TYR A 142 -19.61 19.10 -16.41
CA TYR A 142 -19.73 17.72 -15.94
C TYR A 142 -19.78 17.66 -14.42
N ASP A 143 -20.75 16.93 -13.91
CA ASP A 143 -20.88 16.68 -12.48
C ASP A 143 -19.79 15.70 -11.97
N PRO A 144 -19.48 15.71 -10.68
CA PRO A 144 -18.46 14.83 -10.08
C PRO A 144 -18.70 13.34 -10.29
N PHE A 145 -19.97 12.92 -10.47
CA PHE A 145 -20.33 11.54 -10.76
C PHE A 145 -19.91 11.15 -12.18
N THR A 146 -20.21 12.01 -13.17
CA THR A 146 -19.84 11.79 -14.58
C THR A 146 -18.33 11.78 -14.76
N LEU A 147 -17.61 12.72 -14.14
CA LEU A 147 -16.14 12.75 -14.17
C LEU A 147 -15.56 11.46 -13.57
N ARG A 148 -16.10 10.96 -12.48
CA ARG A 148 -15.64 9.69 -11.90
C ARG A 148 -15.94 8.50 -12.80
N ARG A 149 -17.05 8.48 -13.51
CA ARG A 149 -17.37 7.41 -14.49
C ARG A 149 -16.36 7.40 -15.64
N VAL A 150 -16.00 8.56 -16.17
CA VAL A 150 -14.94 8.69 -17.18
C VAL A 150 -13.58 8.26 -16.63
N ALA A 151 -13.26 8.68 -15.41
CA ALA A 151 -12.03 8.23 -14.72
C ALA A 151 -11.97 6.71 -14.58
N THR A 152 -13.10 6.04 -14.29
CA THR A 152 -13.15 4.59 -14.20
C THR A 152 -12.90 3.91 -15.55
N GLN A 153 -13.45 4.44 -16.64
CA GLN A 153 -13.18 3.92 -17.98
C GLN A 153 -11.69 4.10 -18.37
N LEU A 154 -11.13 5.27 -18.06
CA LEU A 154 -9.71 5.55 -18.30
C LEU A 154 -8.81 4.63 -17.46
N HIS A 155 -9.18 4.38 -16.21
CA HIS A 155 -8.48 3.44 -15.32
C HIS A 155 -8.38 2.05 -15.93
N GLU A 156 -9.47 1.51 -16.46
CA GLU A 156 -9.46 0.20 -17.11
C GLU A 156 -8.55 0.17 -18.35
N GLN A 157 -8.58 1.23 -19.15
CA GLN A 157 -7.70 1.34 -20.32
C GLN A 157 -6.22 1.43 -19.95
N ILE A 158 -5.87 2.22 -18.94
CA ILE A 158 -4.50 2.33 -18.47
C ILE A 158 -3.99 1.01 -17.91
N LYS A 159 -4.83 0.28 -17.17
CA LYS A 159 -4.48 -1.03 -16.60
C LYS A 159 -4.20 -2.11 -17.66
N THR A 160 -4.74 -1.98 -18.86
CA THR A 160 -4.44 -2.91 -19.96
C THR A 160 -3.13 -2.61 -20.67
N GLY A 161 -2.50 -1.47 -20.38
CA GLY A 161 -1.20 -1.11 -20.91
C GLY A 161 -0.06 -1.98 -20.35
N PRO A 162 1.03 -2.15 -21.10
CA PRO A 162 2.22 -2.81 -20.57
C PRO A 162 2.84 -2.00 -19.42
N ASP A 163 3.46 -2.68 -18.48
CA ASP A 163 4.25 -2.10 -17.37
C ASP A 163 3.45 -1.23 -16.38
N GLY A 164 2.10 -1.28 -16.41
CA GLY A 164 1.23 -0.60 -15.45
C GLY A 164 1.06 -1.41 -14.18
N SER A 165 1.55 -0.93 -13.02
CA SER A 165 1.38 -1.59 -11.73
C SER A 165 0.05 -1.24 -11.07
N GLU A 166 -0.06 -0.09 -10.45
CA GLU A 166 -1.26 0.33 -9.72
C GLU A 166 -1.82 1.64 -10.27
N VAL A 167 -3.14 1.70 -10.46
CA VAL A 167 -3.86 2.92 -10.83
C VAL A 167 -4.87 3.23 -9.75
N ARG A 168 -4.84 4.44 -9.19
CA ARG A 168 -5.76 4.90 -8.15
C ARG A 168 -6.64 6.04 -8.64
N ILE A 169 -7.95 5.93 -8.40
CA ILE A 169 -8.90 7.01 -8.69
C ILE A 169 -9.18 7.77 -7.39
N LEU A 170 -8.81 9.05 -7.35
CA LEU A 170 -9.06 9.94 -6.22
C LEU A 170 -10.20 10.91 -6.56
N GLY A 171 -11.04 11.24 -5.57
CA GLY A 171 -12.13 12.20 -5.72
C GLY A 171 -13.36 11.69 -6.51
N GLY A 172 -14.24 12.62 -6.84
CA GLY A 172 -15.52 12.35 -7.48
C GLY A 172 -16.52 11.62 -6.59
N GLN A 173 -17.78 11.53 -7.05
CA GLN A 173 -18.83 10.82 -6.32
C GLN A 173 -18.92 9.37 -6.78
N ARG A 174 -18.87 8.44 -5.82
CA ARG A 174 -19.08 7.02 -6.11
C ARG A 174 -20.56 6.73 -6.25
N ARG A 175 -20.92 5.91 -7.23
CA ARG A 175 -22.27 5.34 -7.29
C ARG A 175 -22.48 4.42 -6.09
N GLN A 176 -23.55 4.65 -5.37
CA GLN A 176 -23.95 3.79 -4.25
C GLN A 176 -25.47 3.55 -4.31
N VAL A 177 -25.89 2.38 -3.96
CA VAL A 177 -27.31 2.06 -3.74
C VAL A 177 -27.55 2.14 -2.24
N ARG A 178 -28.33 3.13 -1.78
CA ARG A 178 -28.65 3.30 -0.38
C ARG A 178 -30.06 2.76 -0.10
N GLY A 179 -30.13 1.67 0.65
CA GLY A 179 -31.39 1.15 1.18
C GLY A 179 -31.72 1.77 2.54
N ILE A 180 -32.85 2.45 2.66
CA ILE A 180 -33.35 2.95 3.93
C ILE A 180 -34.36 1.95 4.48
N LEU A 181 -34.01 1.31 5.59
CA LEU A 181 -34.86 0.34 6.26
C LEU A 181 -35.87 1.07 7.16
N ARG A 182 -37.16 0.75 6.99
CA ARG A 182 -38.23 1.27 7.88
C ARG A 182 -38.51 0.21 8.95
N PRO A 183 -38.21 0.50 10.26
CA PRO A 183 -38.35 -0.49 11.32
C PRO A 183 -39.77 -1.06 11.44
N GLY A 184 -40.80 -0.24 11.29
CA GLY A 184 -42.20 -0.68 11.34
C GLY A 184 -42.56 -1.64 10.22
N GLY A 185 -42.11 -1.42 8.97
CA GLY A 185 -42.32 -2.30 7.86
C GLY A 185 -41.58 -3.62 7.96
N MET A 186 -40.47 -3.66 8.66
CA MET A 186 -39.68 -4.85 8.95
C MET A 186 -40.34 -5.73 10.02
N ALA A 187 -40.82 -5.10 11.10
CA ALA A 187 -41.55 -5.81 12.17
C ALA A 187 -42.81 -6.52 11.66
N VAL A 188 -43.59 -5.86 10.81
CA VAL A 188 -44.79 -6.44 10.20
C VAL A 188 -44.47 -7.65 9.31
N ARG A 189 -43.30 -7.70 8.69
CA ARG A 189 -42.87 -8.79 7.78
C ARG A 189 -41.95 -9.81 8.43
N GLY A 190 -41.66 -9.69 9.73
CA GLY A 190 -40.79 -10.61 10.47
C GLY A 190 -39.36 -10.67 9.95
N VAL A 191 -38.86 -9.61 9.30
CA VAL A 191 -37.53 -9.58 8.71
C VAL A 191 -36.55 -8.86 9.64
N ALA A 192 -35.53 -9.57 10.11
CA ALA A 192 -34.45 -8.97 10.90
C ALA A 192 -33.49 -8.15 10.03
N ALA A 193 -33.02 -7.00 10.53
CA ALA A 193 -32.10 -6.11 9.82
C ALA A 193 -30.81 -6.82 9.36
N ALA A 194 -30.29 -7.75 10.16
CA ALA A 194 -29.11 -8.54 9.85
C ALA A 194 -29.24 -9.37 8.56
N ARG A 195 -30.43 -9.98 8.32
CA ARG A 195 -30.68 -10.77 7.09
C ARG A 195 -30.69 -9.93 5.81
N LEU A 196 -31.03 -8.65 5.91
CA LEU A 196 -31.00 -7.73 4.75
C LEU A 196 -29.58 -7.25 4.43
N GLY A 197 -28.75 -7.06 5.45
CA GLY A 197 -27.32 -6.73 5.27
C GLY A 197 -26.58 -7.81 4.50
N GLU A 198 -26.78 -9.07 4.83
CA GLU A 198 -26.14 -10.20 4.15
C GLU A 198 -26.59 -10.37 2.67
N ARG A 199 -27.88 -10.14 2.38
CA ARG A 199 -28.40 -10.19 1.01
C ARG A 199 -27.94 -8.98 0.18
N GLY A 200 -27.91 -7.79 0.77
CA GLY A 200 -27.42 -6.58 0.10
C GLY A 200 -25.94 -6.67 -0.25
N ALA A 201 -25.11 -7.22 0.62
CA ALA A 201 -23.69 -7.45 0.36
C ALA A 201 -23.46 -8.44 -0.80
N ARG A 202 -24.25 -9.50 -0.90
CA ARG A 202 -24.16 -10.48 -2.01
C ARG A 202 -24.58 -9.92 -3.37
N GLN A 203 -25.52 -8.97 -3.41
CA GLN A 203 -25.96 -8.33 -4.66
C GLN A 203 -25.10 -7.16 -5.10
N ALA A 204 -24.30 -6.57 -4.21
CA ALA A 204 -23.38 -5.49 -4.54
C ALA A 204 -22.08 -5.98 -5.19
N VAL A 205 -21.80 -7.28 -5.19
CA VAL A 205 -20.59 -7.92 -5.74
C VAL A 205 -20.89 -8.56 -7.13
N ALA A 206 -22.11 -8.59 -7.57
CA ALA A 206 -22.53 -9.02 -8.91
C ALA A 206 -22.82 -7.80 -9.80
#